data_4ee94a32609c486904a2005d22efb230
#
_entry.id   4ee94a32609c486904a2005d22efb230
#
_cell.length_a   1.000
_cell.length_b   1.000
_cell.length_c   1.000
_cell.angle_alpha   90.00
_cell.angle_beta   90.00
_cell.angle_gamma   90.00
#
_symmetry.space_group_name_H-M   'P 1'
#
loop_
_entity.id
_entity.type
_entity.pdbx_description
1 polymer ?
#
loop_
_entity_poly.entity_id
_entity_poly.type
_entity_poly.pdbx_seq_one_letter_code
_entity_poly.pdbx_strand_id
1 'polypeptide(L)'
;MTSVLVYGAYGHTGRFVVAELRRRGFEPILSGRDAARLPGGRPASVDDPASLDRALDGVAAVINCAGPFAATAIPVVEAAARAGVPYVDVAAEIEANLDTFALDVDTVVVPAMAFFGGLGDLLATAAMADWTAAEEIHVAYGLSGWHPTPGTLAAGRVSRERRGSKRIRFAGGRLEHRDDALPTLEWAFPEPLGTRPVLGEFSMADIVTIPRHLAVPSVTSYLTVDAANGLAAAAERDSAESFVVDVVVRAGGEERRAVARGEDIYAVSAPLAVEAVDRILSGRTTAKGVATAGEIFDAADFLRALAPRVSVELS
;
A
#
# COMPACT_ATOMS: atom_id res chain seq x y z
N MET A 1 4.12 24.69 -12.17
CA MET A 1 3.85 23.24 -12.11
C MET A 1 3.94 22.83 -10.64
N THR A 2 3.04 22.01 -10.13
CA THR A 2 3.04 21.62 -8.71
C THR A 2 4.13 20.58 -8.48
N SER A 3 5.10 20.87 -7.60
CA SER A 3 6.25 20.01 -7.34
C SER A 3 5.95 18.99 -6.25
N VAL A 4 6.26 17.70 -6.49
CA VAL A 4 6.09 16.60 -5.54
C VAL A 4 7.42 15.89 -5.33
N LEU A 5 7.88 15.80 -4.08
CA LEU A 5 9.10 15.08 -3.75
C LEU A 5 8.85 13.57 -3.82
N VAL A 6 9.74 12.82 -4.49
CA VAL A 6 9.76 11.37 -4.46
C VAL A 6 11.00 10.90 -3.72
N TYR A 7 10.86 10.51 -2.46
CA TYR A 7 11.94 9.95 -1.68
C TYR A 7 12.15 8.46 -2.05
N GLY A 8 13.35 8.09 -2.47
CA GLY A 8 13.62 6.78 -3.08
C GLY A 8 13.34 6.74 -4.59
N ALA A 9 13.44 7.88 -5.28
CA ALA A 9 13.09 8.07 -6.69
C ALA A 9 13.80 7.12 -7.67
N TYR A 10 15.01 6.67 -7.37
CA TYR A 10 15.77 5.74 -8.20
C TYR A 10 15.50 4.25 -7.86
N GLY A 11 14.67 3.98 -6.86
CA GLY A 11 14.18 2.64 -6.53
C GLY A 11 13.23 2.08 -7.59
N HIS A 12 12.89 0.81 -7.48
CA HIS A 12 12.01 0.15 -8.46
C HIS A 12 10.65 0.87 -8.55
N THR A 13 9.91 0.97 -7.45
CA THR A 13 8.60 1.65 -7.40
C THR A 13 8.75 3.16 -7.62
N GLY A 14 9.81 3.79 -7.07
CA GLY A 14 10.04 5.23 -7.23
C GLY A 14 10.11 5.69 -8.68
N ARG A 15 10.68 4.87 -9.58
CA ARG A 15 10.73 5.19 -11.03
C ARG A 15 9.34 5.20 -11.65
N PHE A 16 8.44 4.29 -11.27
CA PHE A 16 7.06 4.30 -11.74
C PHE A 16 6.30 5.52 -11.20
N VAL A 17 6.51 5.89 -9.94
CA VAL A 17 5.91 7.10 -9.33
C VAL A 17 6.38 8.36 -10.04
N VAL A 18 7.67 8.50 -10.33
CA VAL A 18 8.23 9.63 -11.08
C VAL A 18 7.61 9.73 -12.48
N ALA A 19 7.47 8.61 -13.18
CA ALA A 19 6.85 8.56 -14.50
C ALA A 19 5.37 8.95 -14.45
N GLU A 20 4.63 8.44 -13.46
CA GLU A 20 3.21 8.72 -13.28
C GLU A 20 2.94 10.19 -12.92
N LEU A 21 3.76 10.79 -12.03
CA LEU A 21 3.69 12.23 -11.71
C LEU A 21 3.84 13.08 -12.96
N ARG A 22 4.85 12.80 -13.80
CA ARG A 22 5.06 13.52 -15.08
C ARG A 22 3.87 13.36 -16.01
N ARG A 23 3.32 12.14 -16.12
CA ARG A 23 2.15 11.85 -16.96
C ARG A 23 0.94 12.68 -16.54
N ARG A 24 0.78 12.94 -15.24
CA ARG A 24 -0.32 13.74 -14.68
C ARG A 24 -0.02 15.25 -14.59
N GLY A 25 1.13 15.72 -15.10
CA GLY A 25 1.48 17.14 -15.14
C GLY A 25 2.06 17.70 -13.85
N PHE A 26 2.48 16.84 -12.92
CA PHE A 26 3.26 17.23 -11.75
C PHE A 26 4.76 17.30 -12.10
N GLU A 27 5.50 18.06 -11.31
CA GLU A 27 6.95 18.12 -11.37
C GLU A 27 7.56 17.22 -10.28
N PRO A 28 8.11 16.03 -10.62
CA PRO A 28 8.74 15.17 -9.62
C PRO A 28 10.11 15.72 -9.22
N ILE A 29 10.31 16.02 -7.95
CA ILE A 29 11.60 16.33 -7.35
C ILE A 29 12.21 15.01 -6.86
N LEU A 30 13.31 14.59 -7.48
CA LEU A 30 13.95 13.32 -7.17
C LEU A 30 14.73 13.43 -5.86
N SER A 31 14.51 12.48 -4.92
CA SER A 31 15.23 12.45 -3.64
C SER A 31 15.63 11.04 -3.22
N GLY A 32 16.61 10.95 -2.34
CA GLY A 32 17.16 9.74 -1.79
C GLY A 32 18.60 9.95 -1.32
N ARG A 33 19.21 8.96 -0.69
CA ARG A 33 20.52 9.09 -0.04
C ARG A 33 21.72 9.14 -0.98
N ASP A 34 21.63 8.57 -2.18
CA ASP A 34 22.75 8.50 -3.13
C ASP A 34 22.66 9.61 -4.17
N ALA A 35 23.44 10.68 -3.97
CA ALA A 35 23.48 11.86 -4.84
C ALA A 35 23.88 11.52 -6.28
N ALA A 36 24.75 10.52 -6.50
CA ALA A 36 25.19 10.15 -7.84
C ALA A 36 24.06 9.56 -8.71
N ARG A 37 23.00 9.05 -8.07
CA ARG A 37 21.81 8.49 -8.72
C ARG A 37 20.66 9.50 -8.89
N LEU A 38 20.89 10.77 -8.53
CA LEU A 38 19.88 11.83 -8.50
C LEU A 38 20.31 13.03 -9.36
N PRO A 39 20.43 12.89 -10.69
CA PRO A 39 20.82 14.03 -11.55
C PRO A 39 19.79 15.15 -11.42
N GLY A 40 20.21 16.33 -10.91
CA GLY A 40 19.34 17.48 -10.66
C GLY A 40 18.37 17.31 -9.49
N GLY A 41 18.46 16.23 -8.71
CA GLY A 41 17.63 15.97 -7.56
C GLY A 41 18.16 16.58 -6.25
N ARG A 42 17.44 16.30 -5.15
CA ARG A 42 17.76 16.78 -3.79
C ARG A 42 18.18 15.59 -2.92
N PRO A 43 19.49 15.34 -2.73
CA PRO A 43 19.96 14.28 -1.86
C PRO A 43 19.53 14.51 -0.41
N ALA A 44 19.00 13.43 0.24
CA ALA A 44 18.62 13.47 1.64
C ALA A 44 18.78 12.08 2.27
N SER A 45 19.16 12.04 3.56
CA SER A 45 19.26 10.84 4.36
C SER A 45 18.33 10.91 5.57
N VAL A 46 17.73 9.79 5.94
CA VAL A 46 16.95 9.68 7.19
C VAL A 46 17.81 9.85 8.45
N ASP A 47 19.12 9.68 8.34
CA ASP A 47 20.09 9.90 9.41
C ASP A 47 20.50 11.39 9.53
N ASP A 48 20.09 12.24 8.60
CA ASP A 48 20.31 13.71 8.61
C ASP A 48 18.97 14.44 8.42
N PRO A 49 18.23 14.73 9.51
CA PRO A 49 16.94 15.42 9.45
C PRO A 49 17.00 16.76 8.69
N ALA A 50 18.10 17.50 8.83
CA ALA A 50 18.26 18.77 8.12
C ALA A 50 18.34 18.59 6.59
N SER A 51 18.85 17.45 6.11
CA SER A 51 18.83 17.13 4.68
C SER A 51 17.41 16.85 4.17
N LEU A 52 16.56 16.19 4.97
CA LEU A 52 15.15 15.99 4.66
C LEU A 52 14.40 17.33 4.61
N ASP A 53 14.62 18.21 5.59
CA ASP A 53 14.00 19.53 5.64
C ASP A 53 14.37 20.35 4.37
N ARG A 54 15.66 20.35 3.98
CA ARG A 54 16.10 21.01 2.73
C ARG A 54 15.49 20.38 1.48
N ALA A 55 15.33 19.05 1.47
CA ALA A 55 14.73 18.36 0.33
C ALA A 55 13.26 18.71 0.15
N LEU A 56 12.53 18.93 1.24
CA LEU A 56 11.11 19.27 1.27
C LEU A 56 10.81 20.75 1.05
N ASP A 57 11.84 21.62 1.00
CA ASP A 57 11.61 23.04 0.82
C ASP A 57 10.89 23.35 -0.51
N GLY A 58 9.74 24.06 -0.41
CA GLY A 58 8.94 24.51 -1.56
C GLY A 58 8.24 23.40 -2.35
N VAL A 59 8.14 22.17 -1.84
CA VAL A 59 7.32 21.12 -2.47
C VAL A 59 5.88 21.12 -1.93
N ALA A 60 4.95 20.62 -2.72
CA ALA A 60 3.54 20.55 -2.34
C ALA A 60 3.17 19.27 -1.60
N ALA A 61 3.91 18.18 -1.80
CA ALA A 61 3.71 16.89 -1.16
C ALA A 61 4.97 16.03 -1.23
N VAL A 62 5.01 14.94 -0.44
CA VAL A 62 6.05 13.91 -0.54
C VAL A 62 5.44 12.52 -0.72
N ILE A 63 6.03 11.74 -1.64
CA ILE A 63 5.76 10.30 -1.78
C ILE A 63 7.02 9.55 -1.37
N ASN A 64 6.94 8.75 -0.31
CA ASN A 64 8.04 7.89 0.14
C ASN A 64 7.96 6.51 -0.52
N CYS A 65 8.98 6.20 -1.35
CA CYS A 65 9.17 4.91 -2.01
C CYS A 65 10.45 4.20 -1.53
N ALA A 66 11.04 4.64 -0.42
CA ALA A 66 12.33 4.15 0.08
C ALA A 66 12.14 3.12 1.20
N GLY A 67 12.06 1.85 0.86
CA GLY A 67 12.10 0.78 1.86
C GLY A 67 13.52 0.49 2.40
N PRO A 68 13.66 -0.20 3.54
CA PRO A 68 12.61 -0.67 4.46
C PRO A 68 11.91 0.50 5.18
N PHE A 69 10.58 0.49 5.18
CA PHE A 69 9.80 1.61 5.73
C PHE A 69 9.90 1.70 7.26
N ALA A 70 10.25 0.61 7.94
CA ALA A 70 10.61 0.62 9.35
C ALA A 70 11.74 1.63 9.69
N ALA A 71 12.60 1.96 8.73
CA ALA A 71 13.67 2.93 8.92
C ALA A 71 13.34 4.30 8.33
N THR A 72 12.47 4.38 7.32
CA THR A 72 12.29 5.60 6.54
C THR A 72 10.96 6.32 6.78
N ALA A 73 9.90 5.60 7.17
CA ALA A 73 8.57 6.21 7.29
C ALA A 73 8.56 7.36 8.32
N ILE A 74 8.90 7.08 9.57
CA ILE A 74 8.84 8.06 10.66
C ILE A 74 9.70 9.30 10.37
N PRO A 75 11.01 9.20 10.03
CA PRO A 75 11.82 10.39 9.76
C PRO A 75 11.28 11.26 8.62
N VAL A 76 10.73 10.64 7.56
CA VAL A 76 10.17 11.40 6.43
C VAL A 76 8.81 12.01 6.78
N VAL A 77 7.95 11.33 7.56
CA VAL A 77 6.69 11.90 8.08
C VAL A 77 6.96 13.10 8.98
N GLU A 78 7.92 12.98 9.91
CA GLU A 78 8.28 14.08 10.81
C GLU A 78 8.82 15.30 10.03
N ALA A 79 9.63 15.08 9.01
CA ALA A 79 10.10 16.14 8.14
C ALA A 79 8.96 16.78 7.33
N ALA A 80 8.04 15.97 6.80
CA ALA A 80 6.84 16.45 6.11
C ALA A 80 5.94 17.28 7.03
N ALA A 81 5.75 16.85 8.28
CA ALA A 81 4.98 17.58 9.29
C ALA A 81 5.65 18.94 9.62
N ARG A 82 6.97 18.97 9.79
CA ARG A 82 7.70 20.25 9.99
C ARG A 82 7.57 21.21 8.79
N ALA A 83 7.58 20.66 7.58
CA ALA A 83 7.38 21.43 6.36
C ALA A 83 5.91 21.80 6.09
N GLY A 84 4.95 21.24 6.82
CA GLY A 84 3.52 21.44 6.61
C GLY A 84 3.01 20.84 5.31
N VAL A 85 3.68 19.80 4.75
CA VAL A 85 3.31 19.15 3.49
C VAL A 85 2.74 17.75 3.73
N PRO A 86 1.75 17.29 2.93
CA PRO A 86 1.20 15.95 3.05
C PRO A 86 2.21 14.87 2.66
N TYR A 87 2.07 13.71 3.32
CA TYR A 87 2.89 12.53 3.13
C TYR A 87 2.05 11.36 2.63
N VAL A 88 2.59 10.63 1.66
CA VAL A 88 2.06 9.34 1.18
C VAL A 88 3.21 8.36 1.09
N ASP A 89 2.99 7.07 1.40
CA ASP A 89 3.98 6.04 1.15
C ASP A 89 3.39 4.77 0.53
N VAL A 90 4.27 3.86 0.15
CA VAL A 90 3.92 2.59 -0.48
C VAL A 90 4.32 1.38 0.41
N ALA A 91 4.28 1.55 1.72
CA ALA A 91 4.68 0.55 2.71
C ALA A 91 3.70 -0.63 2.77
N ALA A 92 4.19 -1.86 2.55
CA ALA A 92 3.42 -3.08 2.80
C ALA A 92 3.70 -3.71 4.18
N GLU A 93 4.72 -3.20 4.90
CA GLU A 93 5.15 -3.71 6.21
C GLU A 93 4.16 -3.31 7.31
N ILE A 94 3.56 -4.32 7.96
CA ILE A 94 2.55 -4.14 9.01
C ILE A 94 3.10 -3.28 10.16
N GLU A 95 4.30 -3.59 10.63
CA GLU A 95 4.91 -2.92 11.78
C GLU A 95 5.25 -1.45 11.48
N ALA A 96 5.68 -1.13 10.26
CA ALA A 96 5.94 0.24 9.84
C ALA A 96 4.64 1.05 9.74
N ASN A 97 3.58 0.44 9.24
CA ASN A 97 2.26 1.07 9.20
C ASN A 97 1.70 1.32 10.61
N LEU A 98 1.84 0.36 11.53
CA LEU A 98 1.44 0.55 12.93
C LEU A 98 2.19 1.71 13.60
N ASP A 99 3.51 1.82 13.38
CA ASP A 99 4.30 2.93 13.87
C ASP A 99 3.80 4.27 13.31
N THR A 100 3.51 4.32 12.00
CA THR A 100 2.97 5.53 11.36
C THR A 100 1.58 5.88 11.89
N PHE A 101 0.70 4.89 12.08
CA PHE A 101 -0.64 5.10 12.64
C PHE A 101 -0.63 5.57 14.11
N ALA A 102 0.47 5.39 14.84
CA ALA A 102 0.62 5.85 16.21
C ALA A 102 1.05 7.34 16.31
N LEU A 103 1.38 7.98 15.18
CA LEU A 103 1.77 9.39 15.17
C LEU A 103 0.56 10.30 15.34
N ASP A 104 0.76 11.39 16.07
CA ASP A 104 -0.18 12.51 16.22
C ASP A 104 0.43 13.72 15.47
N VAL A 105 -0.06 13.98 14.27
CA VAL A 105 0.42 15.05 13.39
C VAL A 105 -0.74 15.78 12.72
N ASP A 106 -0.61 17.08 12.50
CA ASP A 106 -1.67 17.91 11.88
C ASP A 106 -1.70 17.80 10.36
N THR A 107 -0.59 17.37 9.73
CA THR A 107 -0.52 17.19 8.28
C THR A 107 -1.18 15.87 7.85
N VAL A 108 -1.67 15.83 6.61
CA VAL A 108 -2.25 14.60 6.05
C VAL A 108 -1.14 13.57 5.80
N VAL A 109 -1.31 12.38 6.38
CA VAL A 109 -0.39 11.24 6.24
C VAL A 109 -1.18 10.02 5.82
N VAL A 110 -0.91 9.46 4.65
CA VAL A 110 -1.57 8.27 4.12
C VAL A 110 -0.54 7.17 3.87
N PRO A 111 -0.29 6.27 4.82
CA PRO A 111 0.60 5.14 4.63
C PRO A 111 -0.04 4.04 3.78
N ALA A 112 0.78 3.08 3.36
CA ALA A 112 0.38 1.88 2.61
C ALA A 112 -0.36 2.16 1.28
N MET A 113 -0.14 3.30 0.63
CA MET A 113 -0.84 3.67 -0.60
C MET A 113 -0.27 2.90 -1.81
N ALA A 114 -0.42 1.57 -1.77
CA ALA A 114 0.19 0.61 -2.68
C ALA A 114 -0.76 -0.55 -3.01
N PHE A 115 -0.25 -1.50 -3.80
CA PHE A 115 -0.95 -2.74 -4.14
C PHE A 115 -1.41 -3.51 -2.90
N PHE A 116 -0.49 -3.78 -1.95
CA PHE A 116 -0.83 -4.35 -0.65
C PHE A 116 -1.15 -3.23 0.34
N GLY A 117 -2.33 -3.23 0.89
CA GLY A 117 -2.86 -2.23 1.82
C GLY A 117 -3.86 -1.30 1.14
N GLY A 118 -3.41 -0.25 0.44
CA GLY A 118 -4.28 0.80 -0.09
C GLY A 118 -5.31 0.31 -1.11
N LEU A 119 -4.94 -0.60 -2.02
CA LEU A 119 -5.90 -1.15 -2.98
C LEU A 119 -6.93 -2.04 -2.28
N GLY A 120 -6.50 -2.94 -1.39
CA GLY A 120 -7.40 -3.80 -0.63
C GLY A 120 -8.33 -3.01 0.29
N ASP A 121 -7.82 -1.97 0.94
CA ASP A 121 -8.58 -1.06 1.80
C ASP A 121 -9.68 -0.29 1.03
N LEU A 122 -9.33 0.28 -0.13
CA LEU A 122 -10.31 0.94 -1.01
C LEU A 122 -11.38 -0.02 -1.54
N LEU A 123 -11.00 -1.24 -1.92
CA LEU A 123 -11.95 -2.26 -2.38
C LEU A 123 -12.89 -2.68 -1.25
N ALA A 124 -12.36 -2.93 -0.04
CA ALA A 124 -13.16 -3.27 1.12
C ALA A 124 -14.15 -2.15 1.48
N THR A 125 -13.68 -0.90 1.46
CA THR A 125 -14.52 0.27 1.72
C THR A 125 -15.63 0.43 0.67
N ALA A 126 -15.30 0.23 -0.61
CA ALA A 126 -16.29 0.30 -1.68
C ALA A 126 -17.32 -0.85 -1.59
N ALA A 127 -16.90 -2.05 -1.21
CA ALA A 127 -17.79 -3.19 -1.01
C ALA A 127 -18.70 -3.03 0.22
N MET A 128 -18.23 -2.37 1.28
CA MET A 128 -19.08 -2.02 2.44
C MET A 128 -20.27 -1.15 2.04
N ALA A 129 -20.06 -0.21 1.10
CA ALA A 129 -21.08 0.72 0.62
C ALA A 129 -21.89 1.37 1.78
N ASP A 130 -23.17 0.97 1.95
CA ASP A 130 -24.07 1.47 3.00
C ASP A 130 -24.03 0.63 4.30
N TRP A 131 -23.27 -0.48 4.33
CA TRP A 131 -23.10 -1.27 5.57
C TRP A 131 -22.22 -0.52 6.58
N THR A 132 -22.69 -0.47 7.81
CA THR A 132 -21.96 0.20 8.91
C THR A 132 -21.04 -0.74 9.68
N ALA A 133 -21.21 -2.05 9.53
CA ALA A 133 -20.37 -3.08 10.13
C ALA A 133 -20.38 -4.36 9.27
N ALA A 134 -19.33 -5.16 9.39
CA ALA A 134 -19.21 -6.48 8.80
C ALA A 134 -18.85 -7.53 9.85
N GLU A 135 -19.11 -8.81 9.57
CA GLU A 135 -18.69 -9.94 10.39
C GLU A 135 -17.26 -10.35 10.05
N GLU A 136 -16.93 -10.34 8.77
CA GLU A 136 -15.58 -10.64 8.26
C GLU A 136 -15.33 -9.99 6.92
N ILE A 137 -14.05 -9.65 6.67
CA ILE A 137 -13.55 -9.17 5.38
C ILE A 137 -12.39 -10.05 4.95
N HIS A 138 -12.46 -10.54 3.71
CA HIS A 138 -11.44 -11.35 3.08
C HIS A 138 -10.82 -10.58 1.91
N VAL A 139 -9.49 -10.54 1.84
CA VAL A 139 -8.74 -9.91 0.74
C VAL A 139 -7.86 -10.96 0.10
N ALA A 140 -8.25 -11.46 -1.07
CA ALA A 140 -7.52 -12.50 -1.77
C ALA A 140 -6.71 -11.92 -2.94
N TYR A 141 -5.40 -12.11 -2.88
CA TYR A 141 -4.44 -11.71 -3.91
C TYR A 141 -4.12 -12.89 -4.82
N GLY A 142 -4.72 -12.90 -6.01
CA GLY A 142 -4.44 -13.83 -7.07
C GLY A 142 -3.39 -13.25 -8.02
N LEU A 143 -2.17 -13.78 -8.00
CA LEU A 143 -1.09 -13.37 -8.87
C LEU A 143 -0.71 -14.51 -9.81
N SER A 144 -0.41 -14.21 -11.08
CA SER A 144 0.15 -15.18 -12.02
C SER A 144 1.60 -15.57 -11.69
N GLY A 145 2.28 -14.78 -10.88
CA GLY A 145 3.61 -14.98 -10.34
C GLY A 145 4.00 -13.81 -9.44
N TRP A 146 5.11 -13.92 -8.71
CA TRP A 146 5.68 -12.81 -7.98
C TRP A 146 7.20 -12.83 -8.00
N HIS A 147 7.79 -11.81 -8.60
CA HIS A 147 9.24 -11.63 -8.66
C HIS A 147 9.64 -10.47 -7.74
N PRO A 148 10.10 -10.78 -6.51
CA PRO A 148 10.38 -9.75 -5.52
C PRO A 148 11.59 -8.91 -5.91
N THR A 149 11.47 -7.59 -5.75
CA THR A 149 12.62 -6.70 -5.89
C THR A 149 13.58 -6.84 -4.69
N PRO A 150 14.84 -6.42 -4.82
CA PRO A 150 15.76 -6.36 -3.66
C PRO A 150 15.18 -5.55 -2.50
N GLY A 151 14.40 -4.48 -2.79
CA GLY A 151 13.70 -3.69 -1.80
C GLY A 151 12.62 -4.49 -1.07
N THR A 152 11.81 -5.26 -1.80
CA THR A 152 10.78 -6.16 -1.23
C THR A 152 11.41 -7.19 -0.29
N LEU A 153 12.51 -7.83 -0.70
CA LEU A 153 13.21 -8.81 0.13
C LEU A 153 13.79 -8.18 1.40
N ALA A 154 14.38 -6.98 1.30
CA ALA A 154 14.93 -6.26 2.44
C ALA A 154 13.82 -5.86 3.43
N ALA A 155 12.71 -5.29 2.95
CA ALA A 155 11.54 -4.92 3.74
C ALA A 155 10.93 -6.15 4.45
N GLY A 156 10.71 -7.24 3.73
CA GLY A 156 10.17 -8.48 4.29
C GLY A 156 11.06 -9.10 5.36
N ARG A 157 12.40 -9.00 5.22
CA ARG A 157 13.34 -9.45 6.26
C ARG A 157 13.20 -8.62 7.54
N VAL A 158 13.24 -7.30 7.43
CA VAL A 158 13.13 -6.39 8.59
C VAL A 158 11.79 -6.57 9.30
N SER A 159 10.69 -6.66 8.54
CA SER A 159 9.35 -6.93 9.09
C SER A 159 9.31 -8.27 9.84
N ARG A 160 9.88 -9.33 9.26
CA ARG A 160 9.96 -10.66 9.93
C ARG A 160 10.79 -10.62 11.21
N GLU A 161 11.93 -9.93 11.20
CA GLU A 161 12.79 -9.76 12.38
C GLU A 161 12.04 -9.00 13.49
N ARG A 162 11.35 -7.92 13.18
CA ARG A 162 10.58 -7.11 14.14
C ARG A 162 9.48 -7.91 14.84
N ARG A 163 8.81 -8.82 14.16
CA ARG A 163 7.75 -9.67 14.74
C ARG A 163 8.25 -11.01 15.29
N GLY A 164 9.57 -11.21 15.39
CA GLY A 164 10.18 -12.45 15.92
C GLY A 164 9.83 -13.68 15.08
N SER A 165 9.77 -13.53 13.75
CA SER A 165 9.39 -14.56 12.77
C SER A 165 7.95 -15.08 12.89
N LYS A 166 7.15 -14.53 13.78
CA LYS A 166 5.73 -14.87 13.90
C LYS A 166 4.93 -14.26 12.75
N ARG A 167 3.84 -14.86 12.37
CA ARG A 167 2.83 -14.24 11.53
C ARG A 167 1.86 -13.40 12.39
N ILE A 168 1.19 -12.46 11.78
CA ILE A 168 0.19 -11.62 12.43
C ILE A 168 -1.15 -11.82 11.70
N ARG A 169 -2.24 -11.95 12.46
CA ARG A 169 -3.61 -11.91 11.93
C ARG A 169 -4.45 -10.91 12.71
N PHE A 170 -5.53 -10.46 12.10
CA PHE A 170 -6.55 -9.66 12.79
C PHE A 170 -7.80 -10.51 13.01
N ALA A 171 -8.09 -10.85 14.25
CA ALA A 171 -9.23 -11.68 14.63
C ALA A 171 -9.76 -11.26 16.01
N GLY A 172 -11.08 -11.33 16.18
CA GLY A 172 -11.72 -10.91 17.44
C GLY A 172 -11.49 -9.43 17.76
N GLY A 173 -11.35 -8.58 16.76
CA GLY A 173 -11.14 -7.15 16.89
C GLY A 173 -9.71 -6.75 17.34
N ARG A 174 -8.73 -7.64 17.21
CA ARG A 174 -7.35 -7.38 17.64
C ARG A 174 -6.32 -8.10 16.78
N LEU A 175 -5.09 -7.59 16.80
CA LEU A 175 -3.94 -8.26 16.20
C LEU A 175 -3.44 -9.39 17.12
N GLU A 176 -3.21 -10.57 16.54
CA GLU A 176 -2.71 -11.75 17.24
C GLU A 176 -1.43 -12.26 16.55
N HIS A 177 -0.39 -12.54 17.35
CA HIS A 177 0.83 -13.16 16.87
C HIS A 177 0.70 -14.69 16.93
N ARG A 178 1.06 -15.35 15.82
CA ARG A 178 0.95 -16.80 15.64
C ARG A 178 2.26 -17.37 15.17
N ASP A 179 2.54 -18.62 15.56
CA ASP A 179 3.73 -19.40 15.17
C ASP A 179 3.39 -20.71 14.46
N ASP A 180 2.10 -21.06 14.34
CA ASP A 180 1.61 -22.18 13.55
C ASP A 180 1.76 -21.92 12.03
N ALA A 181 1.71 -22.99 11.24
CA ALA A 181 1.78 -22.91 9.78
C ALA A 181 0.59 -22.14 9.18
N LEU A 182 0.84 -21.47 8.04
CA LEU A 182 -0.23 -20.84 7.27
C LEU A 182 -1.20 -21.92 6.75
N PRO A 183 -2.52 -21.75 6.92
CA PRO A 183 -3.49 -22.66 6.33
C PRO A 183 -3.45 -22.55 4.80
N THR A 184 -3.52 -23.69 4.12
CA THR A 184 -3.71 -23.77 2.67
C THR A 184 -5.15 -24.14 2.38
N LEU A 185 -5.81 -23.41 1.48
CA LEU A 185 -7.18 -23.65 1.07
C LEU A 185 -7.38 -23.29 -0.40
N GLU A 186 -8.54 -23.64 -0.97
CA GLU A 186 -8.92 -23.22 -2.31
C GLU A 186 -9.70 -21.91 -2.26
N TRP A 187 -9.40 -20.98 -3.18
CA TRP A 187 -10.13 -19.73 -3.37
C TRP A 187 -10.68 -19.66 -4.79
N ALA A 188 -11.97 -19.40 -4.91
CA ALA A 188 -12.63 -19.24 -6.20
C ALA A 188 -12.53 -17.78 -6.67
N PHE A 189 -11.40 -17.45 -7.29
CA PHE A 189 -11.24 -16.14 -7.93
C PHE A 189 -12.20 -16.00 -9.12
N PRO A 190 -12.65 -14.78 -9.43
CA PRO A 190 -13.33 -14.50 -10.69
C PRO A 190 -12.44 -14.81 -11.90
N GLU A 191 -13.10 -15.07 -13.06
CA GLU A 191 -12.39 -15.23 -14.33
C GLU A 191 -11.48 -14.01 -14.63
N PRO A 192 -10.32 -14.20 -15.26
CA PRO A 192 -9.85 -15.45 -15.90
C PRO A 192 -9.03 -16.37 -14.97
N LEU A 193 -8.87 -16.05 -13.67
CA LEU A 193 -7.99 -16.80 -12.78
C LEU A 193 -8.60 -18.14 -12.33
N GLY A 194 -9.92 -18.18 -12.03
CA GLY A 194 -10.61 -19.37 -11.56
C GLY A 194 -10.12 -19.84 -10.18
N THR A 195 -10.46 -21.07 -9.79
CA THR A 195 -10.07 -21.62 -8.48
C THR A 195 -8.57 -21.88 -8.40
N ARG A 196 -7.95 -21.41 -7.30
CA ARG A 196 -6.51 -21.54 -7.03
C ARG A 196 -6.26 -21.88 -5.57
N PRO A 197 -5.21 -22.68 -5.28
CA PRO A 197 -4.72 -22.84 -3.92
C PRO A 197 -4.13 -21.53 -3.41
N VAL A 198 -4.50 -21.15 -2.19
CA VAL A 198 -4.02 -19.96 -1.51
C VAL A 198 -3.47 -20.26 -0.13
N LEU A 199 -2.50 -19.48 0.32
CA LEU A 199 -2.10 -19.39 1.73
C LEU A 199 -3.05 -18.39 2.41
N GLY A 200 -3.80 -18.86 3.39
CA GLY A 200 -4.63 -18.02 4.25
C GLY A 200 -3.80 -17.35 5.34
N GLU A 201 -4.35 -16.27 5.91
CA GLU A 201 -3.67 -15.47 6.94
C GLU A 201 -2.26 -15.02 6.51
N PHE A 202 -2.06 -14.77 5.21
CA PHE A 202 -0.83 -14.20 4.69
C PHE A 202 -0.74 -12.74 5.13
N SER A 203 0.16 -12.45 6.09
CA SER A 203 0.21 -11.15 6.78
C SER A 203 0.59 -10.01 5.83
N MET A 204 -0.41 -9.18 5.45
CA MET A 204 -0.28 -7.99 4.61
C MET A 204 -0.84 -6.75 5.32
N ALA A 205 -0.58 -5.56 4.79
CA ALA A 205 -0.98 -4.30 5.40
C ALA A 205 -2.50 -4.16 5.60
N ASP A 206 -3.32 -4.88 4.82
CA ASP A 206 -4.79 -4.86 4.90
C ASP A 206 -5.31 -5.14 6.32
N ILE A 207 -4.64 -6.01 7.08
CA ILE A 207 -5.07 -6.36 8.44
C ILE A 207 -4.85 -5.23 9.47
N VAL A 208 -4.20 -4.14 9.08
CA VAL A 208 -4.03 -2.94 9.92
C VAL A 208 -4.63 -1.69 9.29
N THR A 209 -4.87 -1.66 7.98
CA THR A 209 -5.53 -0.53 7.32
C THR A 209 -7.06 -0.64 7.41
N ILE A 210 -7.64 -1.76 7.00
CA ILE A 210 -9.09 -1.99 6.96
C ILE A 210 -9.75 -1.81 8.35
N PRO A 211 -9.30 -2.49 9.43
CA PRO A 211 -9.98 -2.42 10.72
C PRO A 211 -9.76 -1.10 11.46
N ARG A 212 -8.95 -0.21 10.92
CA ARG A 212 -8.75 1.11 11.50
C ARG A 212 -10.00 1.99 11.36
N HIS A 213 -10.76 1.81 10.30
CA HIS A 213 -11.92 2.65 9.98
C HIS A 213 -13.20 1.85 9.70
N LEU A 214 -13.12 0.57 9.35
CA LEU A 214 -14.29 -0.30 9.18
C LEU A 214 -14.55 -1.11 10.44
N ALA A 215 -15.81 -1.12 10.88
CA ALA A 215 -16.24 -1.91 12.04
C ALA A 215 -16.33 -3.40 11.65
N VAL A 216 -15.25 -4.14 11.86
CA VAL A 216 -15.14 -5.56 11.53
C VAL A 216 -14.29 -6.29 12.58
N PRO A 217 -14.70 -7.45 13.11
CA PRO A 217 -13.90 -8.23 14.07
C PRO A 217 -12.84 -9.12 13.42
N SER A 218 -12.90 -9.37 12.10
CA SER A 218 -11.98 -10.26 11.40
C SER A 218 -11.64 -9.75 10.00
N VAL A 219 -10.33 -9.64 9.72
CA VAL A 219 -9.80 -9.35 8.38
C VAL A 219 -8.74 -10.39 8.05
N THR A 220 -8.91 -11.09 6.93
CA THR A 220 -8.01 -12.15 6.50
C THR A 220 -7.49 -11.88 5.09
N SER A 221 -6.17 -11.85 4.93
CA SER A 221 -5.53 -11.75 3.62
C SER A 221 -5.08 -13.13 3.13
N TYR A 222 -5.20 -13.35 1.83
CA TYR A 222 -4.83 -14.59 1.13
C TYR A 222 -3.89 -14.27 -0.03
N LEU A 223 -2.96 -15.20 -0.31
CA LEU A 223 -2.07 -15.09 -1.46
C LEU A 223 -2.01 -16.45 -2.18
N THR A 224 -2.07 -16.43 -3.51
CA THR A 224 -1.88 -17.68 -4.30
C THR A 224 -0.56 -18.36 -3.95
N VAL A 225 -0.60 -19.70 -3.82
CA VAL A 225 0.59 -20.51 -3.46
C VAL A 225 1.72 -20.32 -4.45
N ASP A 226 1.41 -20.21 -5.75
CA ASP A 226 2.42 -19.99 -6.80
C ASP A 226 3.17 -18.67 -6.60
N ALA A 227 2.46 -17.58 -6.25
CA ALA A 227 3.07 -16.29 -5.95
C ALA A 227 3.96 -16.35 -4.68
N ALA A 228 3.49 -17.02 -3.64
CA ALA A 228 4.26 -17.20 -2.41
C ALA A 228 5.55 -18.00 -2.66
N ASN A 229 5.50 -19.03 -3.51
CA ASN A 229 6.65 -19.80 -3.94
C ASN A 229 7.63 -18.97 -4.79
N GLY A 230 7.11 -18.14 -5.72
CA GLY A 230 7.90 -17.19 -6.51
C GLY A 230 8.65 -16.18 -5.62
N LEU A 231 7.98 -15.65 -4.60
CA LEU A 231 8.59 -14.78 -3.59
C LEU A 231 9.74 -15.49 -2.85
N ALA A 232 9.56 -16.77 -2.48
CA ALA A 232 10.57 -17.54 -1.77
C ALA A 232 11.75 -17.91 -2.67
N ALA A 233 11.53 -18.18 -3.95
CA ALA A 233 12.56 -18.59 -4.91
C ALA A 233 13.38 -17.43 -5.48
N ALA A 234 12.92 -16.19 -5.34
CA ALA A 234 13.53 -14.98 -5.92
C ALA A 234 13.86 -15.14 -7.43
N ALA A 235 12.92 -15.74 -8.18
CA ALA A 235 13.11 -16.07 -9.60
C ALA A 235 13.24 -14.83 -10.50
N GLU A 236 13.88 -14.96 -11.66
CA GLU A 236 13.97 -13.89 -12.66
C GLU A 236 12.67 -13.69 -13.42
N ARG A 237 12.46 -12.47 -13.92
CA ARG A 237 11.21 -12.02 -14.54
C ARG A 237 11.21 -12.22 -16.04
N ASP A 238 10.24 -12.99 -16.56
CA ASP A 238 10.08 -13.22 -18.00
C ASP A 238 8.93 -12.41 -18.66
N SER A 239 7.95 -11.93 -17.88
CA SER A 239 6.78 -11.21 -18.42
C SER A 239 6.13 -10.30 -17.37
N ALA A 240 5.25 -9.40 -17.81
CA ALA A 240 4.37 -8.65 -16.89
C ALA A 240 3.38 -9.62 -16.22
N GLU A 241 3.38 -9.61 -14.89
CA GLU A 241 2.50 -10.46 -14.09
C GLU A 241 1.12 -9.83 -13.99
N SER A 242 0.08 -10.61 -14.27
CA SER A 242 -1.30 -10.19 -14.04
C SER A 242 -1.71 -10.45 -12.59
N PHE A 243 -2.66 -9.65 -12.11
CA PHE A 243 -3.25 -9.84 -10.80
C PHE A 243 -4.77 -9.74 -10.82
N VAL A 244 -5.38 -10.43 -9.87
CA VAL A 244 -6.77 -10.26 -9.43
C VAL A 244 -6.75 -10.03 -7.93
N VAL A 245 -7.26 -8.90 -7.46
CA VAL A 245 -7.53 -8.68 -6.03
C VAL A 245 -9.01 -8.83 -5.83
N ASP A 246 -9.39 -9.79 -5.02
CA ASP A 246 -10.77 -10.18 -4.79
C ASP A 246 -11.12 -9.96 -3.32
N VAL A 247 -11.97 -8.97 -3.05
CA VAL A 247 -12.40 -8.62 -1.71
C VAL A 247 -13.84 -9.07 -1.49
N VAL A 248 -14.04 -9.83 -0.43
CA VAL A 248 -15.35 -10.34 -0.01
C VAL A 248 -15.66 -9.80 1.39
N VAL A 249 -16.80 -9.14 1.53
CA VAL A 249 -17.32 -8.61 2.79
C VAL A 249 -18.60 -9.35 3.15
N ARG A 250 -18.71 -9.86 4.38
CA ARG A 250 -19.88 -10.60 4.86
C ARG A 250 -20.52 -9.95 6.07
N ALA A 251 -21.83 -9.85 6.04
CA ALA A 251 -22.63 -9.36 7.15
C ALA A 251 -24.08 -9.92 7.09
N GLY A 252 -24.60 -10.39 8.20
CA GLY A 252 -26.01 -10.83 8.30
C GLY A 252 -26.41 -11.96 7.34
N GLY A 253 -25.48 -12.79 6.92
CA GLY A 253 -25.69 -13.86 5.94
C GLY A 253 -25.68 -13.39 4.47
N GLU A 254 -25.42 -12.12 4.22
CA GLU A 254 -25.21 -11.54 2.89
C GLU A 254 -23.73 -11.38 2.58
N GLU A 255 -23.38 -11.35 1.29
CA GLU A 255 -22.04 -11.15 0.79
C GLU A 255 -22.01 -10.03 -0.23
N ARG A 256 -21.02 -9.14 -0.13
CA ARG A 256 -20.68 -8.14 -1.15
C ARG A 256 -19.25 -8.35 -1.62
N ARG A 257 -18.99 -8.02 -2.86
CA ARG A 257 -17.70 -8.30 -3.50
C ARG A 257 -17.18 -7.11 -4.28
N ALA A 258 -15.88 -6.87 -4.19
CA ALA A 258 -15.17 -5.92 -5.01
C ALA A 258 -13.96 -6.61 -5.63
N VAL A 259 -13.82 -6.52 -6.96
CA VAL A 259 -12.76 -7.19 -7.70
C VAL A 259 -11.95 -6.17 -8.49
N ALA A 260 -10.63 -6.15 -8.30
CA ALA A 260 -9.72 -5.39 -9.12
C ALA A 260 -8.84 -6.30 -9.96
N ARG A 261 -8.60 -5.93 -11.23
CA ARG A 261 -7.69 -6.65 -12.15
C ARG A 261 -6.72 -5.68 -12.80
N GLY A 262 -5.50 -6.15 -13.04
CA GLY A 262 -4.46 -5.36 -13.69
C GLY A 262 -3.18 -6.16 -13.89
N GLU A 263 -2.12 -5.44 -14.18
CA GLU A 263 -0.78 -6.00 -14.42
C GLU A 263 0.26 -5.24 -13.58
N ASP A 264 1.35 -5.93 -13.22
CA ASP A 264 2.52 -5.40 -12.52
C ASP A 264 2.18 -4.73 -11.17
N ILE A 265 2.25 -5.52 -10.08
CA ILE A 265 1.93 -5.08 -8.72
C ILE A 265 2.78 -3.89 -8.23
N TYR A 266 3.97 -3.68 -8.80
CA TYR A 266 4.82 -2.53 -8.48
C TYR A 266 4.41 -1.30 -9.29
N ALA A 267 4.12 -1.48 -10.58
CA ALA A 267 3.70 -0.40 -11.46
C ALA A 267 2.34 0.18 -11.04
N VAL A 268 1.40 -0.66 -10.56
CA VAL A 268 0.08 -0.22 -10.09
C VAL A 268 0.13 0.61 -8.81
N SER A 269 1.18 0.46 -7.99
CA SER A 269 1.35 1.29 -6.79
C SER A 269 1.59 2.77 -7.13
N ALA A 270 2.10 3.08 -8.32
CA ALA A 270 2.33 4.47 -8.73
C ALA A 270 1.03 5.25 -8.98
N PRO A 271 0.06 4.79 -9.78
CA PRO A 271 -1.22 5.49 -9.91
C PRO A 271 -1.99 5.58 -8.58
N LEU A 272 -1.88 4.60 -7.67
CA LEU A 272 -2.46 4.70 -6.33
C LEU A 272 -1.87 5.86 -5.53
N ALA A 273 -0.54 5.92 -5.40
CA ALA A 273 0.14 6.97 -4.65
C ALA A 273 -0.04 8.36 -5.27
N VAL A 274 0.00 8.47 -6.60
CA VAL A 274 -0.15 9.76 -7.28
C VAL A 274 -1.59 10.25 -7.28
N GLU A 275 -2.59 9.36 -7.40
CA GLU A 275 -4.01 9.73 -7.23
C GLU A 275 -4.28 10.24 -5.81
N ALA A 276 -3.70 9.59 -4.79
CA ALA A 276 -3.80 10.06 -3.41
C ALA A 276 -3.26 11.49 -3.25
N VAL A 277 -2.06 11.77 -3.79
CA VAL A 277 -1.49 13.13 -3.77
C VAL A 277 -2.37 14.12 -4.51
N ASP A 278 -2.89 13.78 -5.70
CA ASP A 278 -3.77 14.66 -6.47
C ASP A 278 -5.05 15.01 -5.68
N ARG A 279 -5.66 14.02 -5.02
CA ARG A 279 -6.85 14.22 -4.18
C ARG A 279 -6.57 15.08 -2.96
N ILE A 280 -5.45 14.86 -2.29
CA ILE A 280 -5.05 15.65 -1.13
C ILE A 280 -4.84 17.12 -1.56
N LEU A 281 -4.08 17.36 -2.61
CA LEU A 281 -3.77 18.71 -3.08
C LEU A 281 -4.98 19.44 -3.67
N SER A 282 -5.97 18.71 -4.20
CA SER A 282 -7.24 19.29 -4.70
C SER A 282 -8.33 19.39 -3.63
N GLY A 283 -8.05 19.03 -2.37
CA GLY A 283 -9.02 19.12 -1.27
C GLY A 283 -10.12 18.04 -1.32
N ARG A 284 -9.93 16.95 -2.04
CA ARG A 284 -10.87 15.82 -2.15
C ARG A 284 -10.58 14.77 -1.06
N THR A 285 -10.57 15.19 0.20
CA THR A 285 -10.30 14.36 1.38
C THR A 285 -11.34 14.58 2.46
N THR A 286 -11.63 13.55 3.25
CA THR A 286 -12.63 13.56 4.33
C THR A 286 -12.00 13.64 5.72
N ALA A 287 -10.70 13.41 5.86
CA ALA A 287 -9.99 13.39 7.13
C ALA A 287 -8.69 14.22 7.08
N LYS A 288 -8.10 14.45 8.26
CA LYS A 288 -6.79 15.09 8.48
C LYS A 288 -5.95 14.17 9.37
N GLY A 289 -4.66 14.47 9.48
CA GLY A 289 -3.74 13.66 10.27
C GLY A 289 -3.42 12.33 9.57
N VAL A 290 -3.14 11.29 10.36
CA VAL A 290 -2.80 9.97 9.84
C VAL A 290 -4.08 9.17 9.58
N ALA A 291 -4.35 8.84 8.32
CA ALA A 291 -5.54 8.12 7.90
C ALA A 291 -5.21 7.04 6.86
N THR A 292 -6.07 6.04 6.75
CA THR A 292 -5.96 5.02 5.69
C THR A 292 -6.61 5.49 4.38
N ALA A 293 -6.39 4.76 3.29
CA ALA A 293 -6.96 5.11 2.00
C ALA A 293 -8.50 5.15 2.02
N GLY A 294 -9.13 4.12 2.59
CA GLY A 294 -10.58 4.02 2.69
C GLY A 294 -11.21 5.02 3.67
N GLU A 295 -10.44 5.47 4.67
CA GLU A 295 -10.89 6.48 5.63
C GLU A 295 -10.92 7.90 5.02
N ILE A 296 -9.91 8.24 4.21
CA ILE A 296 -9.70 9.62 3.76
C ILE A 296 -10.26 9.93 2.38
N PHE A 297 -10.46 8.92 1.52
CA PHE A 297 -10.94 9.11 0.15
C PHE A 297 -12.33 8.50 -0.06
N ASP A 298 -13.11 9.07 -1.00
CA ASP A 298 -14.24 8.36 -1.61
C ASP A 298 -13.70 7.16 -2.39
N ALA A 299 -13.86 5.97 -1.82
CA ALA A 299 -13.26 4.76 -2.32
C ALA A 299 -13.75 4.39 -3.73
N ALA A 300 -15.05 4.49 -3.99
CA ALA A 300 -15.63 4.16 -5.29
C ALA A 300 -15.16 5.12 -6.38
N ASP A 301 -15.10 6.42 -6.07
CA ASP A 301 -14.61 7.44 -7.00
C ASP A 301 -13.10 7.30 -7.23
N PHE A 302 -12.33 6.98 -6.17
CA PHE A 302 -10.89 6.71 -6.27
C PHE A 302 -10.60 5.53 -7.19
N LEU A 303 -11.29 4.42 -6.99
CA LEU A 303 -11.10 3.20 -7.80
C LEU A 303 -11.43 3.44 -9.27
N ARG A 304 -12.48 4.21 -9.59
CA ARG A 304 -12.79 4.62 -10.98
C ARG A 304 -11.66 5.41 -11.63
N ALA A 305 -10.97 6.27 -10.87
CA ALA A 305 -9.87 7.08 -11.39
C ALA A 305 -8.60 6.26 -11.75
N LEU A 306 -8.51 5.00 -11.31
CA LEU A 306 -7.38 4.11 -11.66
C LEU A 306 -7.49 3.53 -13.08
N ALA A 307 -8.65 3.63 -13.74
CA ALA A 307 -8.83 3.16 -15.10
C ALA A 307 -7.90 3.92 -16.09
N PRO A 308 -7.41 3.28 -17.17
CA PRO A 308 -7.61 1.86 -17.53
C PRO A 308 -6.58 0.89 -16.91
N ARG A 309 -5.70 1.35 -16.01
CA ARG A 309 -4.62 0.51 -15.45
C ARG A 309 -5.15 -0.58 -14.51
N VAL A 310 -6.23 -0.26 -13.81
CA VAL A 310 -6.95 -1.20 -12.97
C VAL A 310 -8.41 -1.17 -13.39
N SER A 311 -8.97 -2.33 -13.72
CA SER A 311 -10.41 -2.51 -13.88
C SER A 311 -11.01 -2.92 -12.54
N VAL A 312 -12.15 -2.34 -12.17
CA VAL A 312 -12.83 -2.63 -10.89
C VAL A 312 -14.29 -2.98 -11.16
N GLU A 313 -14.75 -4.05 -10.51
CA GLU A 313 -16.14 -4.50 -10.48
C GLU A 313 -16.63 -4.53 -9.03
N LEU A 314 -17.84 -4.03 -8.79
CA LEU A 314 -18.51 -4.05 -7.48
C LEU A 314 -19.83 -4.81 -7.62
N SER A 315 -20.12 -5.77 -6.73
CA SER A 315 -21.33 -6.59 -6.72
C SER A 315 -21.83 -6.88 -5.32
#